data_ad922c5640796fdc5c28c35a7d46a646
#
_entry.id   ad922c5640796fdc5c28c35a7d46a646
#
_cell.length_a   1.000
_cell.length_b   1.000
_cell.length_c   1.000
_cell.angle_alpha   90.00
_cell.angle_beta   90.00
_cell.angle_gamma   90.00
#
_symmetry.space_group_name_H-M   'P 1'
#
loop_
_entity.id
_entity.type
_entity.pdbx_description
1 polymer ?
#
loop_
_entity_poly.entity_id
_entity_poly.type
_entity_poly.pdbx_seq_one_letter_code
_entity_poly.pdbx_strand_id
1 'polypeptide(L)'
;MKYFGKWLIPFVAAIAVFIGMQFDSSLYAKPVGRVESVQVIKTTSHDDEDQNHDRLTKQQVKVRLLNTAKRGQSVTIHNTYSFSGGLDNQLRPGEQIFLDVDKGVYTLNNIKRDAILAGLLVLTFGLIFLVMGRRAWLTSISILLNIVIFFIAVTWEIGSKQWQAWWLFVGLAVVFTILTAVFIVGFKPIAVTISLGSLLATGLAVALGYGVLTLTNYNGVHLEEVKYATQMPQLLFFAQIVIGSLGAVLDEASDISVAIFQLHDSDKERFQAGMAIGRNVMGPLISVLFMIFIADTFVESVLWIRNNNSIAQTVIWVMGLGFAQSLISAFGIVLAVPMTSGLAAFMAKIKKVAA
;
A
#
# COMPACT_ATOMS: atom_id res chain seq x y z
N MET A 1 -11.90 -28.15 22.38
CA MET A 1 -10.65 -28.57 21.71
C MET A 1 -10.72 -28.61 20.17
N LYS A 2 -11.83 -28.97 19.50
CA LYS A 2 -11.93 -29.02 18.01
C LYS A 2 -11.76 -27.65 17.29
N TYR A 3 -12.02 -26.53 17.95
CA TYR A 3 -11.88 -25.20 17.34
C TYR A 3 -10.43 -24.66 17.36
N PHE A 4 -9.65 -25.03 18.36
CA PHE A 4 -8.27 -24.55 18.49
C PHE A 4 -7.35 -25.08 17.37
N GLY A 5 -7.58 -26.32 16.92
CA GLY A 5 -6.80 -26.90 15.82
C GLY A 5 -6.95 -26.17 14.47
N LYS A 6 -8.10 -25.54 14.22
CA LYS A 6 -8.30 -24.78 12.97
C LYS A 6 -7.47 -23.49 12.90
N TRP A 7 -7.18 -22.87 14.05
CA TRP A 7 -6.36 -21.65 14.12
C TRP A 7 -4.88 -21.92 13.86
N LEU A 8 -4.43 -23.17 14.04
CA LEU A 8 -3.05 -23.58 13.74
C LEU A 8 -2.81 -23.77 12.24
N ILE A 9 -3.84 -24.03 11.43
CA ILE A 9 -3.70 -24.33 10.00
C ILE A 9 -2.98 -23.21 9.23
N PRO A 10 -3.34 -21.91 9.34
CA PRO A 10 -2.63 -20.84 8.65
C PRO A 10 -1.16 -20.73 9.06
N PHE A 11 -0.83 -20.95 10.33
CA PHE A 11 0.55 -20.91 10.82
C PHE A 11 1.38 -22.06 10.24
N VAL A 12 0.83 -23.25 10.23
CA VAL A 12 1.50 -24.43 9.64
C VAL A 12 1.69 -24.24 8.14
N ALA A 13 0.68 -23.74 7.44
CA ALA A 13 0.76 -23.44 6.02
C ALA A 13 1.82 -22.37 5.71
N ALA A 14 1.86 -21.28 6.50
CA ALA A 14 2.85 -20.22 6.36
C ALA A 14 4.28 -20.73 6.56
N ILE A 15 4.51 -21.57 7.59
CA ILE A 15 5.80 -22.20 7.85
C ILE A 15 6.17 -23.14 6.69
N ALA A 16 5.23 -23.95 6.21
CA ALA A 16 5.48 -24.86 5.09
C ALA A 16 5.89 -24.08 3.81
N VAL A 17 5.20 -22.98 3.50
CA VAL A 17 5.54 -22.10 2.37
C VAL A 17 6.90 -21.44 2.59
N PHE A 18 7.16 -20.89 3.77
CA PHE A 18 8.46 -20.32 4.11
C PHE A 18 9.62 -21.32 3.89
N ILE A 19 9.44 -22.55 4.36
CA ILE A 19 10.44 -23.62 4.16
C ILE A 19 10.56 -24.00 2.69
N GLY A 20 9.44 -24.17 1.97
CA GLY A 20 9.43 -24.50 0.55
C GLY A 20 10.17 -23.46 -0.31
N MET A 21 9.96 -22.18 -0.04
CA MET A 21 10.63 -21.06 -0.71
C MET A 21 12.14 -20.96 -0.42
N GLN A 22 12.66 -21.72 0.53
CA GLN A 22 14.12 -21.84 0.71
C GLN A 22 14.78 -22.73 -0.36
N PHE A 23 14.00 -23.51 -1.10
CA PHE A 23 14.47 -24.46 -2.11
C PHE A 23 14.13 -24.04 -3.55
N ASP A 24 13.59 -22.86 -3.75
CA ASP A 24 13.10 -22.32 -5.04
C ASP A 24 14.18 -21.64 -5.88
N SER A 25 15.45 -21.71 -5.46
CA SER A 25 16.57 -21.01 -6.12
C SER A 25 16.66 -21.29 -7.63
N SER A 26 16.20 -22.46 -8.10
CA SER A 26 16.16 -22.84 -9.51
C SER A 26 15.16 -22.05 -10.36
N LEU A 27 14.18 -21.36 -9.74
CA LEU A 27 13.16 -20.57 -10.44
C LEU A 27 13.69 -19.19 -10.84
N TYR A 28 14.83 -18.77 -10.32
CA TYR A 28 15.39 -17.44 -10.59
C TYR A 28 16.43 -17.48 -11.71
N ALA A 29 16.31 -16.51 -12.62
CA ALA A 29 17.31 -16.29 -13.66
C ALA A 29 18.61 -15.67 -13.11
N LYS A 30 18.49 -14.84 -12.05
CA LYS A 30 19.67 -14.27 -11.37
C LYS A 30 20.35 -15.32 -10.49
N PRO A 31 21.69 -15.24 -10.33
CA PRO A 31 22.40 -16.09 -9.37
C PRO A 31 21.88 -15.88 -7.95
N VAL A 32 21.51 -16.98 -7.30
CA VAL A 32 21.14 -17.02 -5.89
C VAL A 32 22.25 -17.73 -5.14
N GLY A 33 22.66 -17.14 -4.02
CA GLY A 33 23.67 -17.73 -3.14
C GLY A 33 23.20 -17.80 -1.69
N ARG A 34 23.76 -18.77 -0.94
CA ARG A 34 23.58 -18.84 0.52
C ARG A 34 24.88 -18.43 1.18
N VAL A 35 24.79 -17.52 2.13
CA VAL A 35 25.93 -17.07 2.94
C VAL A 35 26.40 -18.24 3.81
N GLU A 36 27.63 -18.68 3.60
CA GLU A 36 28.28 -19.75 4.41
C GLU A 36 28.97 -19.18 5.64
N SER A 37 29.76 -18.14 5.44
CA SER A 37 30.49 -17.48 6.52
C SER A 37 30.71 -16.01 6.23
N VAL A 38 30.81 -15.23 7.28
CA VAL A 38 31.04 -13.79 7.25
C VAL A 38 32.23 -13.45 8.14
N GLN A 39 33.17 -12.69 7.60
CA GLN A 39 34.30 -12.18 8.33
C GLN A 39 34.30 -10.66 8.27
N VAL A 40 34.34 -10.01 9.42
CA VAL A 40 34.51 -8.54 9.50
C VAL A 40 35.97 -8.21 9.22
N ILE A 41 36.19 -7.35 8.21
CA ILE A 41 37.54 -6.93 7.82
C ILE A 41 37.93 -5.67 8.62
N LYS A 42 37.03 -4.69 8.66
CA LYS A 42 37.29 -3.38 9.26
C LYS A 42 36.00 -2.69 9.62
N THR A 43 36.01 -2.00 10.76
CA THR A 43 34.96 -1.07 11.15
C THR A 43 35.57 0.33 11.29
N THR A 44 34.97 1.32 10.67
CA THR A 44 35.41 2.73 10.72
C THR A 44 34.26 3.60 11.20
N SER A 45 34.53 4.52 12.10
CA SER A 45 33.57 5.59 12.44
C SER A 45 33.40 6.52 11.23
N HIS A 46 32.18 6.95 10.99
CA HIS A 46 31.82 7.90 9.96
C HIS A 46 30.91 8.94 10.58
N ASP A 47 31.36 10.18 10.59
CA ASP A 47 30.59 11.30 11.09
C ASP A 47 30.22 12.18 9.89
N ASP A 48 28.95 12.58 9.81
CA ASP A 48 28.50 13.50 8.77
C ASP A 48 28.64 14.98 9.21
N GLU A 49 28.29 15.90 8.31
CA GLU A 49 28.38 17.34 8.54
C GLU A 49 27.42 17.82 9.66
N ASP A 50 26.34 17.08 9.91
CA ASP A 50 25.32 17.34 10.93
C ASP A 50 25.65 16.67 12.29
N GLN A 51 26.87 16.16 12.47
CA GLN A 51 27.36 15.47 13.69
C GLN A 51 26.62 14.16 13.98
N ASN A 52 26.00 13.54 12.96
CA ASN A 52 25.46 12.20 13.12
C ASN A 52 26.61 11.19 13.08
N HIS A 53 26.69 10.37 14.14
CA HIS A 53 27.72 9.35 14.26
C HIS A 53 27.22 8.02 13.67
N ASP A 54 27.93 7.47 12.69
CA ASP A 54 27.69 6.14 12.15
C ASP A 54 28.96 5.30 12.11
N ARG A 55 28.83 4.01 11.88
CA ARG A 55 29.94 3.08 11.76
C ARG A 55 29.80 2.26 10.49
N LEU A 56 30.76 2.37 9.60
CA LEU A 56 30.82 1.59 8.38
C LEU A 56 31.64 0.31 8.64
N THR A 57 31.01 -0.83 8.44
CA THR A 57 31.66 -2.14 8.63
C THR A 57 31.79 -2.87 7.29
N LYS A 58 33.03 -3.23 6.95
CA LYS A 58 33.34 -4.02 5.76
C LYS A 58 33.36 -5.51 6.13
N GLN A 59 32.61 -6.30 5.38
CA GLN A 59 32.53 -7.75 5.50
C GLN A 59 33.13 -8.43 4.27
N GLN A 60 33.87 -9.49 4.50
CA GLN A 60 34.17 -10.50 3.48
C GLN A 60 33.22 -11.66 3.70
N VAL A 61 32.46 -12.00 2.68
CA VAL A 61 31.36 -12.95 2.77
C VAL A 61 31.59 -14.10 1.80
N LYS A 62 31.64 -15.33 2.33
CA LYS A 62 31.72 -16.53 1.51
C LYS A 62 30.30 -17.00 1.23
N VAL A 63 29.99 -17.16 -0.05
CA VAL A 63 28.64 -17.45 -0.53
C VAL A 63 28.66 -18.68 -1.41
N ARG A 64 27.83 -19.67 -1.09
CA ARG A 64 27.65 -20.87 -1.92
C ARG A 64 26.54 -20.63 -2.93
N LEU A 65 26.83 -20.82 -4.21
CA LEU A 65 25.87 -20.67 -5.29
C LEU A 65 24.83 -21.80 -5.26
N LEU A 66 23.54 -21.47 -5.32
CA LEU A 66 22.42 -22.40 -5.26
C LEU A 66 21.85 -22.77 -6.62
N ASN A 67 22.04 -21.90 -7.60
CA ASN A 67 21.59 -22.08 -8.98
C ASN A 67 22.72 -21.77 -9.98
N THR A 68 22.40 -21.66 -11.24
CA THR A 68 23.33 -21.45 -12.37
C THR A 68 24.23 -22.66 -12.66
N ALA A 69 25.02 -22.59 -13.73
CA ALA A 69 25.98 -23.63 -14.12
C ALA A 69 27.09 -23.87 -13.07
N LYS A 70 27.27 -22.90 -12.14
CA LYS A 70 28.27 -22.98 -11.07
C LYS A 70 27.66 -23.38 -9.71
N ARG A 71 26.49 -24.01 -9.70
CA ARG A 71 25.82 -24.47 -8.49
C ARG A 71 26.76 -25.30 -7.60
N GLY A 72 26.76 -25.01 -6.32
CA GLY A 72 27.60 -25.67 -5.33
C GLY A 72 29.00 -25.10 -5.16
N GLN A 73 29.46 -24.22 -6.06
CA GLN A 73 30.73 -23.50 -5.89
C GLN A 73 30.57 -22.37 -4.87
N SER A 74 31.62 -22.13 -4.11
CA SER A 74 31.68 -20.99 -3.20
C SER A 74 32.43 -19.84 -3.84
N VAL A 75 31.88 -18.64 -3.75
CA VAL A 75 32.46 -17.38 -4.21
C VAL A 75 32.61 -16.44 -3.02
N THR A 76 33.58 -15.54 -3.12
CA THR A 76 33.78 -14.51 -2.08
C THR A 76 33.30 -13.18 -2.62
N ILE A 77 32.48 -12.48 -1.84
CA ILE A 77 32.03 -11.13 -2.12
C ILE A 77 32.44 -10.18 -0.99
N HIS A 78 32.49 -8.90 -1.31
CA HIS A 78 32.67 -7.84 -0.31
C HIS A 78 31.36 -7.11 -0.11
N ASN A 79 30.99 -6.90 1.15
CA ASN A 79 29.81 -6.14 1.54
C ASN A 79 30.25 -5.03 2.52
N THR A 80 29.65 -3.87 2.41
CA THR A 80 29.82 -2.78 3.37
C THR A 80 28.44 -2.41 3.89
N TYR A 81 28.32 -2.29 5.20
CA TYR A 81 27.06 -1.85 5.81
C TYR A 81 27.32 -0.83 6.90
N SER A 82 26.34 0.05 7.10
CA SER A 82 26.31 1.05 8.16
C SER A 82 25.63 0.51 9.42
N PHE A 83 25.92 1.05 10.56
CA PHE A 83 25.22 0.73 11.81
C PHE A 83 23.75 1.19 11.73
N SER A 84 23.50 2.34 11.10
CA SER A 84 22.13 2.84 10.84
C SER A 84 21.31 1.96 9.93
N GLY A 85 21.94 1.21 9.00
CA GLY A 85 21.26 0.26 8.11
C GLY A 85 20.25 0.90 7.14
N GLY A 86 20.39 2.20 6.86
CA GLY A 86 19.40 2.95 6.07
C GLY A 86 19.30 2.49 4.62
N LEU A 87 20.41 2.24 3.96
CA LEU A 87 20.48 1.86 2.54
C LEU A 87 21.25 0.56 2.30
N ASP A 88 21.79 -0.03 3.34
CA ASP A 88 22.64 -1.20 3.28
C ASP A 88 22.21 -2.26 4.28
N ASN A 89 22.72 -3.47 4.13
CA ASN A 89 22.32 -4.59 4.98
C ASN A 89 23.53 -5.37 5.46
N GLN A 90 23.57 -5.65 6.75
CA GLN A 90 24.48 -6.64 7.32
C GLN A 90 24.10 -8.04 6.81
N LEU A 91 25.04 -8.76 6.23
CA LEU A 91 24.86 -10.15 5.84
C LEU A 91 25.21 -11.08 7.00
N ARG A 92 24.40 -12.16 7.15
CA ARG A 92 24.57 -13.18 8.21
C ARG A 92 24.66 -14.59 7.61
N PRO A 93 25.38 -15.51 8.25
CA PRO A 93 25.40 -16.90 7.83
C PRO A 93 24.00 -17.51 7.77
N GLY A 94 23.73 -18.28 6.70
CA GLY A 94 22.45 -18.91 6.44
C GLY A 94 21.49 -18.10 5.55
N GLU A 95 21.69 -16.79 5.41
CA GLU A 95 20.84 -15.96 4.55
C GLU A 95 21.02 -16.30 3.07
N GLN A 96 19.93 -16.16 2.31
CA GLN A 96 19.96 -16.27 0.86
C GLN A 96 19.97 -14.87 0.25
N ILE A 97 20.80 -14.69 -0.78
CA ILE A 97 21.02 -13.41 -1.44
C ILE A 97 21.01 -13.57 -2.96
N PHE A 98 20.57 -12.53 -3.64
CA PHE A 98 20.74 -12.37 -5.09
C PHE A 98 22.09 -11.73 -5.38
N LEU A 99 22.75 -12.22 -6.43
CA LEU A 99 24.04 -11.74 -6.87
C LEU A 99 23.95 -11.19 -8.28
N ASP A 100 24.69 -10.13 -8.54
CA ASP A 100 25.00 -9.67 -9.89
C ASP A 100 26.39 -10.19 -10.28
N VAL A 101 26.58 -10.42 -11.59
CA VAL A 101 27.86 -10.89 -12.12
C VAL A 101 28.30 -9.95 -13.24
N ASP A 102 29.41 -9.27 -13.01
CA ASP A 102 30.08 -8.48 -14.04
C ASP A 102 31.52 -8.99 -14.23
N LYS A 103 31.83 -9.39 -15.49
CA LYS A 103 33.16 -9.90 -15.86
C LYS A 103 33.71 -10.99 -14.95
N GLY A 104 32.82 -11.83 -14.39
CA GLY A 104 33.17 -12.92 -13.50
C GLY A 104 33.31 -12.54 -12.02
N VAL A 105 33.14 -11.28 -11.67
CA VAL A 105 33.10 -10.79 -10.28
C VAL A 105 31.65 -10.81 -9.81
N TYR A 106 31.46 -11.40 -8.63
CA TYR A 106 30.15 -11.45 -7.97
C TYR A 106 30.02 -10.31 -6.98
N THR A 107 28.88 -9.63 -7.03
CA THR A 107 28.54 -8.53 -6.09
C THR A 107 27.14 -8.77 -5.50
N LEU A 108 26.88 -8.23 -4.32
CA LEU A 108 25.57 -8.27 -3.72
C LEU A 108 24.58 -7.44 -4.54
N ASN A 109 23.49 -8.06 -4.98
CA ASN A 109 22.36 -7.34 -5.58
C ASN A 109 21.32 -7.01 -4.50
N ASN A 110 20.78 -8.04 -3.82
CA ASN A 110 19.77 -7.85 -2.78
C ASN A 110 19.70 -9.09 -1.87
N ILE A 111 19.07 -8.95 -0.72
CA ILE A 111 18.72 -10.07 0.16
C ILE A 111 17.44 -10.74 -0.37
N LYS A 112 17.42 -12.07 -0.43
CA LYS A 112 16.23 -12.83 -0.81
C LYS A 112 15.23 -12.88 0.34
N ARG A 113 14.18 -12.03 0.26
CA ARG A 113 13.16 -11.88 1.31
C ARG A 113 11.81 -12.52 0.95
N ASP A 114 11.69 -13.07 -0.24
CA ASP A 114 10.47 -13.66 -0.79
C ASP A 114 9.89 -14.79 0.06
N ALA A 115 10.73 -15.63 0.67
CA ALA A 115 10.28 -16.69 1.58
C ALA A 115 9.50 -16.13 2.80
N ILE A 116 10.01 -15.04 3.40
CA ILE A 116 9.33 -14.39 4.53
C ILE A 116 8.04 -13.73 4.05
N LEU A 117 8.09 -13.01 2.93
CA LEU A 117 6.94 -12.32 2.37
C LEU A 117 5.83 -13.29 1.96
N ALA A 118 6.19 -14.41 1.30
CA ALA A 118 5.24 -15.45 0.93
C ALA A 118 4.62 -16.13 2.17
N GLY A 119 5.42 -16.41 3.19
CA GLY A 119 4.93 -16.96 4.45
C GLY A 119 3.94 -16.02 5.14
N LEU A 120 4.27 -14.73 5.26
CA LEU A 120 3.38 -13.72 5.84
C LEU A 120 2.09 -13.55 5.01
N LEU A 121 2.19 -13.57 3.68
CA LEU A 121 1.04 -13.48 2.80
C LEU A 121 0.10 -14.67 2.99
N VAL A 122 0.64 -15.89 3.05
CA VAL A 122 -0.16 -17.10 3.32
C VAL A 122 -0.78 -17.05 4.71
N LEU A 123 -0.06 -16.56 5.71
CA LEU A 123 -0.60 -16.38 7.06
C LEU A 123 -1.78 -15.41 7.05
N THR A 124 -1.61 -14.23 6.43
CA THR A 124 -2.64 -13.19 6.36
C THR A 124 -3.90 -13.70 5.66
N PHE A 125 -3.76 -14.26 4.45
CA PHE A 125 -4.93 -14.82 3.74
C PHE A 125 -5.53 -16.01 4.48
N GLY A 126 -4.73 -16.86 5.10
CA GLY A 126 -5.20 -17.97 5.91
C GLY A 126 -6.05 -17.53 7.11
N LEU A 127 -5.65 -16.44 7.79
CA LEU A 127 -6.44 -15.85 8.87
C LEU A 127 -7.74 -15.21 8.35
N ILE A 128 -7.69 -14.51 7.21
CA ILE A 128 -8.88 -13.98 6.56
C ILE A 128 -9.87 -15.11 6.22
N PHE A 129 -9.36 -16.24 5.68
CA PHE A 129 -10.20 -17.41 5.40
C PHE A 129 -10.82 -18.02 6.66
N LEU A 130 -10.09 -18.04 7.76
CA LEU A 130 -10.62 -18.53 9.05
C LEU A 130 -11.80 -17.70 9.56
N VAL A 131 -11.68 -16.36 9.46
CA VAL A 131 -12.67 -15.42 10.00
C VAL A 131 -13.88 -15.28 9.05
N MET A 132 -13.64 -15.07 7.75
CA MET A 132 -14.68 -14.77 6.76
C MET A 132 -15.26 -16.02 6.07
N GLY A 133 -14.61 -17.18 6.22
CA GLY A 133 -15.04 -18.41 5.57
C GLY A 133 -15.02 -18.30 4.03
N ARG A 134 -16.09 -18.78 3.38
CA ARG A 134 -16.18 -18.79 1.90
C ARG A 134 -16.12 -17.41 1.26
N ARG A 135 -16.52 -16.34 1.96
CA ARG A 135 -16.47 -14.97 1.42
C ARG A 135 -15.03 -14.46 1.29
N ALA A 136 -14.11 -14.99 2.09
CA ALA A 136 -12.68 -14.64 2.01
C ALA A 136 -12.09 -14.86 0.61
N TRP A 137 -12.58 -15.89 -0.12
CA TRP A 137 -12.10 -16.18 -1.46
C TRP A 137 -12.38 -15.03 -2.44
N LEU A 138 -13.59 -14.47 -2.40
CA LEU A 138 -13.97 -13.35 -3.25
C LEU A 138 -13.14 -12.10 -2.92
N THR A 139 -12.94 -11.80 -1.63
CA THR A 139 -12.11 -10.69 -1.18
C THR A 139 -10.66 -10.88 -1.62
N SER A 140 -10.10 -12.07 -1.47
CA SER A 140 -8.72 -12.38 -1.89
C SER A 140 -8.53 -12.23 -3.40
N ILE A 141 -9.48 -12.70 -4.20
CA ILE A 141 -9.46 -12.51 -5.66
C ILE A 141 -9.53 -11.02 -6.01
N SER A 142 -10.40 -10.26 -5.35
CA SER A 142 -10.51 -8.81 -5.58
C SER A 142 -9.17 -8.10 -5.33
N ILE A 143 -8.52 -8.40 -4.22
CA ILE A 143 -7.20 -7.82 -3.89
C ILE A 143 -6.16 -8.19 -4.97
N LEU A 144 -6.07 -9.47 -5.33
CA LEU A 144 -5.11 -9.92 -6.34
C LEU A 144 -5.38 -9.29 -7.71
N LEU A 145 -6.64 -9.21 -8.14
CA LEU A 145 -7.01 -8.57 -9.40
C LEU A 145 -6.66 -7.08 -9.40
N ASN A 146 -6.96 -6.36 -8.31
CA ASN A 146 -6.61 -4.95 -8.20
C ASN A 146 -5.09 -4.74 -8.28
N ILE A 147 -4.29 -5.61 -7.64
CA ILE A 147 -2.84 -5.57 -7.72
C ILE A 147 -2.36 -5.81 -9.17
N VAL A 148 -2.88 -6.85 -9.84
CA VAL A 148 -2.50 -7.17 -11.23
C VAL A 148 -2.88 -6.02 -12.18
N ILE A 149 -4.10 -5.49 -12.06
CA ILE A 149 -4.56 -4.35 -12.87
C ILE A 149 -3.69 -3.12 -12.63
N PHE A 150 -3.31 -2.86 -11.37
CA PHE A 150 -2.40 -1.77 -11.03
C PHE A 150 -1.05 -1.91 -11.75
N PHE A 151 -0.42 -3.10 -11.67
CA PHE A 151 0.85 -3.32 -12.35
C PHE A 151 0.75 -3.22 -13.87
N ILE A 152 -0.34 -3.72 -14.48
CA ILE A 152 -0.58 -3.56 -15.92
C ILE A 152 -0.69 -2.06 -16.27
N ALA A 153 -1.44 -1.29 -15.49
CA ALA A 153 -1.63 0.13 -15.71
C ALA A 153 -0.32 0.92 -15.57
N VAL A 154 0.47 0.65 -14.53
CA VAL A 154 1.79 1.28 -14.34
C VAL A 154 2.75 0.94 -15.48
N THR A 155 2.75 -0.33 -15.93
CA THR A 155 3.60 -0.74 -17.06
C THR A 155 3.20 -0.03 -18.35
N TRP A 156 1.90 0.18 -18.55
CA TRP A 156 1.40 0.93 -19.71
C TRP A 156 1.75 2.42 -19.61
N GLU A 157 1.69 3.01 -18.43
CA GLU A 157 2.02 4.41 -18.18
C GLU A 157 3.45 4.77 -18.59
N ILE A 158 4.42 3.89 -18.32
CA ILE A 158 5.82 4.10 -18.65
C ILE A 158 6.03 4.38 -20.15
N GLY A 159 5.13 3.88 -21.01
CA GLY A 159 5.18 4.08 -22.48
C GLY A 159 4.27 5.19 -23.01
N SER A 160 3.47 5.85 -22.16
CA SER A 160 2.38 6.74 -22.61
C SER A 160 2.78 8.23 -22.63
N LYS A 161 1.96 9.04 -23.33
CA LYS A 161 2.11 10.50 -23.33
C LYS A 161 1.43 11.09 -22.07
N GLN A 162 1.98 12.16 -21.56
CA GLN A 162 1.64 12.88 -20.34
C GLN A 162 0.13 13.04 -20.05
N TRP A 163 -0.66 13.41 -21.05
CA TRP A 163 -2.08 13.67 -20.84
C TRP A 163 -2.93 12.37 -20.73
N GLN A 164 -2.39 11.24 -21.18
CA GLN A 164 -3.04 9.94 -21.08
C GLN A 164 -2.97 9.39 -19.67
N ALA A 165 -1.97 9.78 -18.89
CA ALA A 165 -1.80 9.39 -17.49
C ALA A 165 -3.00 9.78 -16.61
N TRP A 166 -3.56 10.96 -16.79
CA TRP A 166 -4.74 11.39 -16.04
C TRP A 166 -5.94 10.44 -16.24
N TRP A 167 -6.24 10.13 -17.50
CA TRP A 167 -7.33 9.21 -17.82
C TRP A 167 -7.09 7.78 -17.36
N LEU A 168 -5.83 7.36 -17.33
CA LEU A 168 -5.45 6.07 -16.80
C LEU A 168 -5.76 5.96 -15.30
N PHE A 169 -5.38 6.98 -14.51
CA PHE A 169 -5.66 6.97 -13.07
C PHE A 169 -7.15 7.09 -12.75
N VAL A 170 -7.90 7.89 -13.51
CA VAL A 170 -9.36 7.94 -13.40
C VAL A 170 -9.97 6.58 -13.75
N GLY A 171 -9.51 5.96 -14.83
CA GLY A 171 -9.94 4.61 -15.22
C GLY A 171 -9.65 3.56 -14.16
N LEU A 172 -8.46 3.60 -13.56
CA LEU A 172 -8.08 2.74 -12.43
C LEU A 172 -9.02 2.92 -11.24
N ALA A 173 -9.32 4.16 -10.86
CA ALA A 173 -10.24 4.46 -9.78
C ALA A 173 -11.63 3.85 -10.02
N VAL A 174 -12.16 3.98 -11.24
CA VAL A 174 -13.44 3.39 -11.64
C VAL A 174 -13.39 1.88 -11.58
N VAL A 175 -12.37 1.26 -12.16
CA VAL A 175 -12.23 -0.21 -12.21
C VAL A 175 -12.07 -0.78 -10.81
N PHE A 176 -11.21 -0.21 -9.97
CA PHE A 176 -11.01 -0.65 -8.59
C PHE A 176 -12.28 -0.57 -7.77
N THR A 177 -13.02 0.54 -7.90
CA THR A 177 -14.28 0.73 -7.18
C THR A 177 -15.32 -0.31 -7.59
N ILE A 178 -15.54 -0.49 -8.89
CA ILE A 178 -16.55 -1.43 -9.40
C ILE A 178 -16.17 -2.86 -9.03
N LEU A 179 -14.92 -3.27 -9.28
CA LEU A 179 -14.44 -4.60 -8.93
C LEU A 179 -14.64 -4.87 -7.44
N THR A 180 -14.15 -4.00 -6.59
CA THR A 180 -14.24 -4.19 -5.14
C THR A 180 -15.69 -4.25 -4.67
N ALA A 181 -16.56 -3.34 -5.13
CA ALA A 181 -17.98 -3.36 -4.78
C ALA A 181 -18.67 -4.65 -5.23
N VAL A 182 -18.41 -5.11 -6.47
CA VAL A 182 -18.98 -6.35 -6.99
C VAL A 182 -18.49 -7.58 -6.22
N PHE A 183 -17.24 -7.64 -5.86
CA PHE A 183 -16.70 -8.77 -5.08
C PHE A 183 -17.17 -8.77 -3.62
N ILE A 184 -17.50 -7.61 -3.03
CA ILE A 184 -18.04 -7.51 -1.66
C ILE A 184 -19.51 -7.96 -1.62
N VAL A 185 -20.38 -7.41 -2.49
CA VAL A 185 -21.84 -7.59 -2.39
C VAL A 185 -22.46 -8.38 -3.54
N GLY A 186 -21.68 -8.76 -4.56
CA GLY A 186 -22.14 -9.43 -5.78
C GLY A 186 -22.73 -8.45 -6.81
N PHE A 187 -23.19 -8.98 -7.94
CA PHE A 187 -23.89 -8.22 -8.99
C PHE A 187 -25.30 -7.83 -8.54
N LYS A 188 -25.38 -6.84 -7.69
CA LYS A 188 -26.64 -6.37 -7.10
C LYS A 188 -26.75 -4.84 -7.20
N PRO A 189 -27.95 -4.25 -7.13
CA PRO A 189 -28.11 -2.80 -7.08
C PRO A 189 -27.30 -2.10 -6.00
N ILE A 190 -27.02 -2.80 -4.90
CA ILE A 190 -26.14 -2.32 -3.83
C ILE A 190 -24.73 -2.03 -4.36
N ALA A 191 -24.17 -2.88 -5.24
CA ALA A 191 -22.84 -2.64 -5.82
C ALA A 191 -22.81 -1.34 -6.64
N VAL A 192 -23.88 -1.08 -7.39
CA VAL A 192 -24.02 0.16 -8.16
C VAL A 192 -24.06 1.37 -7.22
N THR A 193 -24.82 1.28 -6.13
CA THR A 193 -24.91 2.36 -5.13
C THR A 193 -23.55 2.64 -4.47
N ILE A 194 -22.85 1.59 -4.06
CA ILE A 194 -21.50 1.70 -3.49
C ILE A 194 -20.55 2.35 -4.49
N SER A 195 -20.53 1.86 -5.73
CA SER A 195 -19.60 2.36 -6.75
C SER A 195 -19.89 3.82 -7.10
N LEU A 196 -21.14 4.17 -7.38
CA LEU A 196 -21.50 5.57 -7.71
C LEU A 196 -21.31 6.50 -6.52
N GLY A 197 -21.71 6.09 -5.32
CA GLY A 197 -21.52 6.88 -4.10
C GLY A 197 -20.05 7.20 -3.84
N SER A 198 -19.20 6.18 -3.91
CA SER A 198 -17.75 6.34 -3.71
C SER A 198 -17.10 7.20 -4.79
N LEU A 199 -17.41 6.95 -6.07
CA LEU A 199 -16.83 7.71 -7.17
C LEU A 199 -17.26 9.18 -7.16
N LEU A 200 -18.54 9.46 -6.89
CA LEU A 200 -19.03 10.83 -6.79
C LEU A 200 -18.42 11.57 -5.60
N ALA A 201 -18.35 10.93 -4.43
CA ALA A 201 -17.77 11.53 -3.24
C ALA A 201 -16.27 11.83 -3.43
N THR A 202 -15.51 10.84 -3.92
CA THR A 202 -14.08 11.01 -4.21
C THR A 202 -13.85 12.05 -5.31
N GLY A 203 -14.62 11.98 -6.41
CA GLY A 203 -14.50 12.93 -7.51
C GLY A 203 -14.76 14.38 -7.07
N LEU A 204 -15.80 14.59 -6.26
CA LEU A 204 -16.11 15.92 -5.73
C LEU A 204 -15.05 16.41 -4.74
N ALA A 205 -14.54 15.54 -3.86
CA ALA A 205 -13.48 15.90 -2.94
C ALA A 205 -12.19 16.29 -3.67
N VAL A 206 -11.81 15.53 -4.69
CA VAL A 206 -10.64 15.83 -5.53
C VAL A 206 -10.84 17.12 -6.31
N ALA A 207 -12.04 17.34 -6.87
CA ALA A 207 -12.37 18.58 -7.59
C ALA A 207 -12.29 19.81 -6.66
N LEU A 208 -12.81 19.70 -5.43
CA LEU A 208 -12.70 20.74 -4.41
C LEU A 208 -11.23 20.98 -4.02
N GLY A 209 -10.48 19.92 -3.75
CA GLY A 209 -9.06 20.01 -3.42
C GLY A 209 -8.23 20.63 -4.54
N TYR A 210 -8.47 20.22 -5.77
CA TYR A 210 -7.84 20.82 -6.95
C TYR A 210 -8.18 22.32 -7.09
N GLY A 211 -9.45 22.66 -6.92
CA GLY A 211 -9.90 24.06 -6.97
C GLY A 211 -9.22 24.93 -5.91
N VAL A 212 -9.19 24.48 -4.66
CA VAL A 212 -8.53 25.20 -3.55
C VAL A 212 -7.03 25.36 -3.82
N LEU A 213 -6.33 24.28 -4.16
CA LEU A 213 -4.90 24.31 -4.41
C LEU A 213 -4.53 25.19 -5.60
N THR A 214 -5.33 25.16 -6.67
CA THR A 214 -5.11 26.02 -7.84
C THR A 214 -5.35 27.49 -7.50
N LEU A 215 -6.42 27.82 -6.77
CA LEU A 215 -6.72 29.19 -6.34
C LEU A 215 -5.66 29.76 -5.39
N THR A 216 -5.03 28.91 -4.58
CA THR A 216 -3.94 29.30 -3.67
C THR A 216 -2.56 29.20 -4.32
N ASN A 217 -2.46 28.90 -5.61
CA ASN A 217 -1.19 28.65 -6.33
C ASN A 217 -0.30 27.63 -5.62
N TYR A 218 -0.91 26.59 -5.03
CA TYR A 218 -0.22 25.54 -4.24
C TYR A 218 0.62 26.09 -3.08
N ASN A 219 0.29 27.29 -2.57
CA ASN A 219 1.06 27.90 -1.50
C ASN A 219 1.01 27.05 -0.23
N GLY A 220 2.19 26.75 0.33
CA GLY A 220 2.34 25.87 1.49
C GLY A 220 2.27 24.36 1.19
N VAL A 221 2.20 23.97 -0.09
CA VAL A 221 2.28 22.56 -0.53
C VAL A 221 3.48 22.42 -1.46
N HIS A 222 4.50 21.73 -0.98
CA HIS A 222 5.76 21.52 -1.71
C HIS A 222 5.63 20.30 -2.62
N LEU A 223 5.17 20.51 -3.85
CA LEU A 223 4.98 19.44 -4.84
C LEU A 223 6.30 18.78 -5.26
N GLU A 224 7.42 19.46 -5.09
CA GLU A 224 8.77 18.93 -5.28
C GLU A 224 9.09 17.77 -4.33
N GLU A 225 8.39 17.70 -3.19
CA GLU A 225 8.51 16.62 -2.22
C GLU A 225 7.70 15.37 -2.61
N VAL A 226 6.94 15.41 -3.71
CA VAL A 226 6.35 14.19 -4.27
C VAL A 226 7.47 13.24 -4.66
N LYS A 227 7.59 12.14 -3.94
CA LYS A 227 8.71 11.20 -4.02
C LYS A 227 8.95 10.78 -5.48
N TYR A 228 10.18 11.05 -5.94
CA TYR A 228 10.65 10.71 -7.29
C TYR A 228 9.86 11.35 -8.44
N ALA A 229 9.08 12.39 -8.20
CA ALA A 229 8.34 13.10 -9.24
C ALA A 229 9.29 14.03 -10.01
N THR A 230 9.65 13.64 -11.20
CA THR A 230 10.57 14.41 -12.06
C THR A 230 9.86 15.32 -13.07
N GLN A 231 8.67 14.96 -13.52
CA GLN A 231 8.03 15.66 -14.64
C GLN A 231 6.60 16.17 -14.38
N MET A 232 5.82 15.48 -13.52
CA MET A 232 4.41 15.80 -13.29
C MET A 232 3.99 15.62 -11.83
N PRO A 233 4.54 16.40 -10.90
CA PRO A 233 4.27 16.19 -9.47
C PRO A 233 2.79 16.38 -9.14
N GLN A 234 2.10 17.31 -9.78
CA GLN A 234 0.67 17.57 -9.58
C GLN A 234 -0.19 16.35 -9.93
N LEU A 235 0.07 15.73 -11.10
CA LEU A 235 -0.68 14.55 -11.53
C LEU A 235 -0.50 13.39 -10.56
N LEU A 236 0.73 13.10 -10.18
CA LEU A 236 1.05 12.02 -9.24
C LEU A 236 0.43 12.26 -7.86
N PHE A 237 0.47 13.51 -7.40
CA PHE A 237 -0.16 13.91 -6.14
C PHE A 237 -1.68 13.63 -6.16
N PHE A 238 -2.40 14.07 -7.18
CA PHE A 238 -3.84 13.82 -7.29
C PHE A 238 -4.16 12.33 -7.53
N ALA A 239 -3.35 11.61 -8.30
CA ALA A 239 -3.50 10.17 -8.49
C ALA A 239 -3.37 9.43 -7.15
N GLN A 240 -2.39 9.80 -6.33
CA GLN A 240 -2.19 9.24 -5.00
C GLN A 240 -3.37 9.55 -4.07
N ILE A 241 -3.92 10.78 -4.12
CA ILE A 241 -5.12 11.15 -3.36
C ILE A 241 -6.31 10.27 -3.78
N VAL A 242 -6.58 10.16 -5.07
CA VAL A 242 -7.70 9.36 -5.59
C VAL A 242 -7.61 7.92 -5.13
N ILE A 243 -6.47 7.27 -5.35
CA ILE A 243 -6.28 5.86 -5.00
C ILE A 243 -6.32 5.67 -3.47
N GLY A 244 -5.66 6.55 -2.72
CA GLY A 244 -5.57 6.47 -1.26
C GLY A 244 -6.90 6.73 -0.55
N SER A 245 -7.71 7.69 -1.05
CA SER A 245 -9.02 7.98 -0.45
C SER A 245 -10.09 6.95 -0.79
N LEU A 246 -9.99 6.33 -1.96
CA LEU A 246 -11.00 5.39 -2.46
C LEU A 246 -11.29 4.24 -1.48
N GLY A 247 -10.27 3.70 -0.81
CA GLY A 247 -10.44 2.62 0.16
C GLY A 247 -11.38 3.02 1.29
N ALA A 248 -11.09 4.12 1.97
CA ALA A 248 -11.90 4.60 3.10
C ALA A 248 -13.30 5.05 2.68
N VAL A 249 -13.42 5.75 1.55
CA VAL A 249 -14.70 6.18 0.98
C VAL A 249 -15.57 4.98 0.58
N LEU A 250 -14.95 3.93 0.05
CA LEU A 250 -15.65 2.71 -0.38
C LEU A 250 -16.14 1.90 0.82
N ASP A 251 -15.37 1.83 1.91
CA ASP A 251 -15.78 1.20 3.16
C ASP A 251 -17.00 1.91 3.74
N GLU A 252 -16.96 3.23 3.86
CA GLU A 252 -18.08 4.05 4.32
C GLU A 252 -19.33 3.86 3.45
N ALA A 253 -19.18 3.94 2.12
CA ALA A 253 -20.27 3.74 1.18
C ALA A 253 -20.86 2.33 1.24
N SER A 254 -20.02 1.33 1.52
CA SER A 254 -20.45 -0.07 1.67
C SER A 254 -21.29 -0.23 2.93
N ASP A 255 -20.83 0.26 4.07
CA ASP A 255 -21.54 0.16 5.34
C ASP A 255 -22.91 0.84 5.28
N ILE A 256 -22.96 2.07 4.76
CA ILE A 256 -24.22 2.81 4.59
C ILE A 256 -25.15 2.08 3.64
N SER A 257 -24.68 1.66 2.46
CA SER A 257 -25.51 1.02 1.44
C SER A 257 -26.08 -0.30 1.94
N VAL A 258 -25.24 -1.16 2.53
CA VAL A 258 -25.68 -2.47 3.03
C VAL A 258 -26.75 -2.31 4.11
N ALA A 259 -26.59 -1.36 5.01
CA ALA A 259 -27.57 -1.11 6.07
C ALA A 259 -28.91 -0.57 5.50
N ILE A 260 -28.85 0.44 4.63
CA ILE A 260 -30.07 1.04 4.03
C ILE A 260 -30.88 0.02 3.25
N PHE A 261 -30.23 -0.85 2.47
CA PHE A 261 -30.94 -1.87 1.69
C PHE A 261 -31.61 -2.96 2.55
N GLN A 262 -31.29 -3.05 3.83
CA GLN A 262 -31.97 -3.94 4.78
C GLN A 262 -33.20 -3.29 5.42
N LEU A 263 -33.33 -1.96 5.37
CA LEU A 263 -34.46 -1.24 5.92
C LEU A 263 -35.68 -1.31 4.99
N HIS A 264 -36.87 -1.43 5.59
CA HIS A 264 -38.15 -1.48 4.85
C HIS A 264 -38.94 -0.16 4.98
N ASP A 265 -38.33 0.88 5.48
CA ASP A 265 -38.90 2.16 5.83
C ASP A 265 -39.09 3.10 4.63
N SER A 266 -39.57 4.32 4.88
CA SER A 266 -39.70 5.36 3.87
C SER A 266 -38.34 5.88 3.40
N ASP A 267 -38.30 6.52 2.22
CA ASP A 267 -37.06 7.06 1.64
C ASP A 267 -36.39 8.08 2.59
N LYS A 268 -37.20 8.88 3.30
CA LYS A 268 -36.71 9.85 4.29
C LYS A 268 -36.07 9.17 5.49
N GLU A 269 -36.69 8.13 6.02
CA GLU A 269 -36.13 7.37 7.15
C GLU A 269 -34.86 6.63 6.77
N ARG A 270 -34.82 6.04 5.56
CA ARG A 270 -33.60 5.43 4.99
C ARG A 270 -32.45 6.43 4.88
N PHE A 271 -32.73 7.63 4.35
CA PHE A 271 -31.72 8.68 4.26
C PHE A 271 -31.21 9.10 5.64
N GLN A 272 -32.14 9.30 6.61
CA GLN A 272 -31.76 9.65 7.99
C GLN A 272 -30.95 8.54 8.67
N ALA A 273 -31.32 7.30 8.45
CA ALA A 273 -30.56 6.15 8.96
C ALA A 273 -29.13 6.11 8.36
N GLY A 274 -28.99 6.32 7.06
CA GLY A 274 -27.68 6.42 6.39
C GLY A 274 -26.83 7.54 6.97
N MET A 275 -27.40 8.71 7.15
CA MET A 275 -26.73 9.85 7.80
C MET A 275 -26.30 9.56 9.25
N ALA A 276 -27.11 8.80 10.00
CA ALA A 276 -26.78 8.40 11.36
C ALA A 276 -25.63 7.38 11.39
N ILE A 277 -25.63 6.40 10.49
CA ILE A 277 -24.57 5.40 10.35
C ILE A 277 -23.27 6.09 9.99
N GLY A 278 -23.28 6.92 8.94
CA GLY A 278 -22.09 7.63 8.48
C GLY A 278 -21.47 8.50 9.57
N ARG A 279 -22.27 9.23 10.36
CA ARG A 279 -21.76 10.01 11.50
C ARG A 279 -21.00 9.17 12.53
N ASN A 280 -21.37 7.93 12.71
CA ASN A 280 -20.72 7.05 13.68
C ASN A 280 -19.43 6.44 13.12
N VAL A 281 -19.34 6.24 11.80
CA VAL A 281 -18.22 5.55 11.13
C VAL A 281 -17.15 6.52 10.65
N MET A 282 -17.53 7.70 10.13
CA MET A 282 -16.57 8.65 9.53
C MET A 282 -15.49 9.13 10.51
N GLY A 283 -15.80 9.31 11.80
CA GLY A 283 -14.83 9.79 12.78
C GLY A 283 -13.62 8.86 12.93
N PRO A 284 -13.83 7.58 13.24
CA PRO A 284 -12.76 6.58 13.24
C PRO A 284 -11.98 6.49 11.92
N LEU A 285 -12.66 6.52 10.76
CA LEU A 285 -12.00 6.45 9.46
C LEU A 285 -11.07 7.64 9.21
N ILE A 286 -11.53 8.86 9.49
CA ILE A 286 -10.71 10.08 9.38
C ILE A 286 -9.53 10.01 10.34
N SER A 287 -9.74 9.54 11.58
CA SER A 287 -8.65 9.40 12.55
C SER A 287 -7.58 8.42 12.09
N VAL A 288 -7.98 7.27 11.54
CA VAL A 288 -7.05 6.28 10.98
C VAL A 288 -6.28 6.87 9.80
N LEU A 289 -6.94 7.62 8.92
CA LEU A 289 -6.29 8.29 7.79
C LEU A 289 -5.18 9.23 8.26
N PHE A 290 -5.44 10.07 9.26
CA PHE A 290 -4.41 10.96 9.83
C PHE A 290 -3.31 10.21 10.58
N MET A 291 -3.62 9.09 11.24
CA MET A 291 -2.60 8.25 11.87
C MET A 291 -1.67 7.61 10.84
N ILE A 292 -2.19 7.14 9.70
CA ILE A 292 -1.38 6.62 8.59
C ILE A 292 -0.47 7.71 8.06
N PHE A 293 -1.00 8.91 7.80
CA PHE A 293 -0.21 10.06 7.36
C PHE A 293 0.92 10.39 8.34
N ILE A 294 0.64 10.44 9.65
CA ILE A 294 1.68 10.70 10.67
C ILE A 294 2.74 9.58 10.65
N ALA A 295 2.32 8.32 10.53
CA ALA A 295 3.24 7.19 10.47
C ALA A 295 4.15 7.24 9.22
N ASP A 296 3.60 7.60 8.06
CA ASP A 296 4.33 7.70 6.80
C ASP A 296 5.38 8.82 6.81
N THR A 297 5.09 9.93 7.48
CA THR A 297 6.00 11.08 7.55
C THR A 297 6.93 11.05 8.77
N PHE A 298 6.71 10.13 9.71
CA PHE A 298 7.42 10.10 11.00
C PHE A 298 8.93 9.97 10.85
N VAL A 299 9.39 8.99 10.08
CA VAL A 299 10.82 8.70 9.93
C VAL A 299 11.56 9.88 9.28
N GLU A 300 10.97 10.43 8.23
CA GLU A 300 11.54 11.58 7.52
C GLU A 300 11.55 12.84 8.40
N SER A 301 10.47 13.08 9.14
CA SER A 301 10.41 14.18 10.11
C SER A 301 11.50 14.08 11.18
N VAL A 302 11.77 12.87 11.71
CA VAL A 302 12.84 12.65 12.69
C VAL A 302 14.21 12.94 12.06
N LEU A 303 14.44 12.51 10.81
CA LEU A 303 15.71 12.78 10.11
C LEU A 303 15.92 14.29 9.88
N TRP A 304 14.87 14.99 9.46
CA TRP A 304 14.94 16.43 9.24
C TRP A 304 15.27 17.21 10.53
N ILE A 305 14.59 16.89 11.64
CA ILE A 305 14.86 17.50 12.94
C ILE A 305 16.28 17.17 13.41
N ARG A 306 16.74 15.96 13.18
CA ARG A 306 18.07 15.50 13.53
C ARG A 306 19.17 16.21 12.75
N ASN A 307 18.88 16.62 11.53
CA ASN A 307 19.75 17.43 10.66
C ASN A 307 19.57 18.95 10.92
N ASN A 308 19.26 19.33 12.15
CA ASN A 308 19.14 20.71 12.64
C ASN A 308 18.08 21.56 11.95
N ASN A 309 17.12 20.97 11.23
CA ASN A 309 15.98 21.71 10.73
C ASN A 309 15.00 22.03 11.87
N SER A 310 14.37 23.18 11.79
CA SER A 310 13.35 23.56 12.78
C SER A 310 12.08 22.70 12.63
N ILE A 311 11.32 22.55 13.73
CA ILE A 311 10.02 21.86 13.69
C ILE A 311 9.10 22.49 12.64
N ALA A 312 9.07 23.82 12.56
CA ALA A 312 8.26 24.55 11.59
C ALA A 312 8.63 24.21 10.14
N GLN A 313 9.92 24.16 9.81
CA GLN A 313 10.39 23.73 8.50
C GLN A 313 10.01 22.27 8.21
N THR A 314 10.22 21.37 9.18
CA THR A 314 9.85 19.96 9.03
C THR A 314 8.36 19.78 8.75
N VAL A 315 7.48 20.51 9.47
CA VAL A 315 6.05 20.47 9.23
C VAL A 315 5.70 20.98 7.83
N ILE A 316 6.27 22.07 7.39
CA ILE A 316 5.97 22.69 6.09
C ILE A 316 6.46 21.77 4.95
N TRP A 317 7.71 21.34 5.00
CA TRP A 317 8.34 20.63 3.89
C TRP A 317 7.99 19.14 3.87
N VAL A 318 8.08 18.45 5.00
CA VAL A 318 7.87 16.99 5.06
C VAL A 318 6.40 16.63 5.22
N MET A 319 5.68 17.37 6.08
CA MET A 319 4.30 17.00 6.44
C MET A 319 3.24 17.72 5.60
N GLY A 320 3.55 18.87 4.99
CA GLY A 320 2.58 19.73 4.30
C GLY A 320 1.83 19.01 3.18
N LEU A 321 2.55 18.26 2.33
CA LEU A 321 1.98 17.50 1.22
C LEU A 321 1.01 16.41 1.71
N GLY A 322 1.45 15.59 2.67
CA GLY A 322 0.63 14.50 3.24
C GLY A 322 -0.56 15.02 4.03
N PHE A 323 -0.42 16.18 4.68
CA PHE A 323 -1.53 16.85 5.35
C PHE A 323 -2.61 17.30 4.36
N ALA A 324 -2.23 17.94 3.25
CA ALA A 324 -3.15 18.34 2.19
C ALA A 324 -3.86 17.11 1.58
N GLN A 325 -3.12 16.04 1.32
CA GLN A 325 -3.66 14.78 0.83
C GLN A 325 -4.69 14.19 1.81
N SER A 326 -4.37 14.16 3.10
CA SER A 326 -5.27 13.63 4.14
C SER A 326 -6.53 14.47 4.31
N LEU A 327 -6.43 15.79 4.20
CA LEU A 327 -7.59 16.68 4.23
C LEU A 327 -8.53 16.42 3.05
N ILE A 328 -8.01 16.34 1.82
CA ILE A 328 -8.82 16.08 0.63
C ILE A 328 -9.50 14.71 0.74
N SER A 329 -8.77 13.71 1.21
CA SER A 329 -9.32 12.36 1.45
C SER A 329 -10.41 12.36 2.53
N ALA A 330 -10.22 13.14 3.60
CA ALA A 330 -11.23 13.31 4.65
C ALA A 330 -12.50 13.98 4.12
N PHE A 331 -12.39 14.97 3.21
CA PHE A 331 -13.56 15.50 2.51
C PHE A 331 -14.30 14.41 1.73
N GLY A 332 -13.59 13.49 1.09
CA GLY A 332 -14.20 12.34 0.40
C GLY A 332 -15.04 11.47 1.33
N ILE A 333 -14.52 11.17 2.52
CA ILE A 333 -15.24 10.40 3.55
C ILE A 333 -16.50 11.16 4.00
N VAL A 334 -16.38 12.45 4.34
CA VAL A 334 -17.53 13.26 4.78
C VAL A 334 -18.60 13.36 3.69
N LEU A 335 -18.21 13.56 2.44
CA LEU A 335 -19.13 13.65 1.29
C LEU A 335 -19.77 12.30 0.94
N ALA A 336 -19.10 11.19 1.22
CA ALA A 336 -19.65 9.85 1.00
C ALA A 336 -20.94 9.63 1.80
N VAL A 337 -21.04 10.18 3.01
CA VAL A 337 -22.22 10.00 3.87
C VAL A 337 -23.52 10.49 3.20
N PRO A 338 -23.68 11.77 2.86
CA PRO A 338 -24.92 12.24 2.24
C PRO A 338 -25.13 11.69 0.84
N MET A 339 -24.07 11.54 0.03
CA MET A 339 -24.19 11.05 -1.35
C MET A 339 -24.65 9.58 -1.37
N THR A 340 -23.99 8.73 -0.60
CA THR A 340 -24.37 7.30 -0.54
C THR A 340 -25.71 7.12 0.11
N SER A 341 -26.04 7.87 1.17
CA SER A 341 -27.34 7.81 1.83
C SER A 341 -28.48 8.16 0.86
N GLY A 342 -28.29 9.22 0.06
CA GLY A 342 -29.27 9.63 -0.94
C GLY A 342 -29.44 8.60 -2.07
N LEU A 343 -28.34 8.14 -2.64
CA LEU A 343 -28.33 7.13 -3.69
C LEU A 343 -28.91 5.80 -3.21
N ALA A 344 -28.56 5.35 -2.01
CA ALA A 344 -29.05 4.10 -1.44
C ALA A 344 -30.56 4.15 -1.16
N ALA A 345 -31.07 5.26 -0.60
CA ALA A 345 -32.49 5.44 -0.39
C ALA A 345 -33.27 5.42 -1.72
N PHE A 346 -32.78 6.12 -2.75
CA PHE A 346 -33.38 6.15 -4.07
C PHE A 346 -33.36 4.77 -4.77
N MET A 347 -32.23 4.08 -4.79
CA MET A 347 -32.08 2.78 -5.43
C MET A 347 -32.86 1.67 -4.71
N ALA A 348 -32.97 1.72 -3.39
CA ALA A 348 -33.76 0.78 -2.62
C ALA A 348 -35.28 0.91 -2.92
N LYS A 349 -35.77 2.12 -3.24
CA LYS A 349 -37.13 2.37 -3.71
C LYS A 349 -37.40 1.69 -5.05
N ILE A 350 -36.50 1.86 -6.03
CA ILE A 350 -36.65 1.25 -7.36
C ILE A 350 -36.75 -0.26 -7.25
N LYS A 351 -35.95 -0.89 -6.40
CA LYS A 351 -36.02 -2.34 -6.16
C LYS A 351 -37.37 -2.79 -5.60
N LYS A 352 -38.01 -1.99 -4.76
CA LYS A 352 -39.33 -2.31 -4.16
C LYS A 352 -40.47 -2.19 -5.19
N VAL A 353 -40.31 -1.34 -6.19
CA VAL A 353 -41.28 -1.16 -7.27
C VAL A 353 -41.15 -2.24 -8.35
N ALA A 354 -39.95 -2.84 -8.50
CA ALA A 354 -39.65 -3.86 -9.50
C ALA A 354 -39.81 -5.30 -8.97
N ALA A 355 -40.12 -5.52 -7.69
CA ALA A 355 -40.38 -6.80 -7.04
C ALA A 355 -41.88 -6.97 -6.74
#